data_d07782b9ea8efa9e506391e29482cc96
#
_entry.id   d07782b9ea8efa9e506391e29482cc96
#
_cell.length_a   1.000
_cell.length_b   1.000
_cell.length_c   1.000
_cell.angle_alpha   90.00
_cell.angle_beta   90.00
_cell.angle_gamma   90.00
#
_symmetry.space_group_name_H-M   'P 1'
#
loop_
_entity.id
_entity.type
_entity.pdbx_description
1 polymer ?
#
loop_
_entity_poly.entity_id
_entity_poly.type
_entity_poly.pdbx_seq_one_letter_code
_entity_poly.pdbx_strand_id
1 'polypeptide(L)'
;MKYSDIKQMVFSKDDVLSAVKHARKEHFEDNLRNRNEFVAFDSKARGYLGEIYLKKLFESNDIEILKIDYEIDGFETDIDFVIKNKDNESLKIECKTSLIPDVYKTLENSINKCDIKIIRREKHYTSIPIDVHVQLYYDELRNERDSRLSSIIGAVSDYNDEEIIDVLELEKIDGYFVAWIDKNSLNEYLEKLPMYSRLWKFGFRSFLKCPLLISMAPSDLIDFLKR
;
A
#
# COMPACT_ATOMS: atom_id res chain seq x y z
N MET A 1 -14.60 8.78 -6.76
CA MET A 1 -14.44 8.44 -5.34
C MET A 1 -14.51 9.71 -4.51
N LYS A 2 -15.10 9.69 -3.32
CA LYS A 2 -15.18 10.80 -2.36
C LYS A 2 -14.60 10.38 -1.02
N TYR A 3 -14.30 11.35 -0.14
CA TYR A 3 -13.82 11.04 1.21
C TYR A 3 -14.79 10.16 2.01
N SER A 4 -16.10 10.34 1.82
CA SER A 4 -17.14 9.50 2.45
C SER A 4 -17.12 8.02 2.04
N ASP A 5 -16.43 7.68 0.97
CA ASP A 5 -16.44 6.34 0.38
C ASP A 5 -15.31 5.45 0.93
N ILE A 6 -14.36 6.04 1.70
CA ILE A 6 -13.24 5.30 2.28
C ILE A 6 -13.72 4.30 3.34
N LYS A 7 -12.93 3.26 3.57
CA LYS A 7 -13.24 2.19 4.52
C LYS A 7 -12.18 2.12 5.59
N GLN A 8 -12.55 2.23 6.86
CA GLN A 8 -11.60 2.01 7.95
C GLN A 8 -11.14 0.54 7.96
N MET A 9 -9.85 0.34 8.11
CA MET A 9 -9.25 -0.97 8.32
C MET A 9 -9.27 -1.29 9.82
N VAL A 10 -9.64 -2.52 10.14
CA VAL A 10 -9.64 -2.99 11.53
C VAL A 10 -8.62 -4.11 11.65
N PHE A 11 -7.72 -3.98 12.61
CA PHE A 11 -6.66 -4.94 12.89
C PHE A 11 -6.86 -5.57 14.26
N SER A 12 -6.67 -6.88 14.36
CA SER A 12 -6.52 -7.57 15.63
C SER A 12 -5.05 -7.48 16.10
N LYS A 13 -4.81 -7.78 17.38
CA LYS A 13 -3.44 -7.90 17.90
C LYS A 13 -2.61 -8.93 17.14
N ASP A 14 -3.24 -10.03 16.75
CA ASP A 14 -2.56 -11.09 15.97
C ASP A 14 -2.15 -10.58 14.58
N ASP A 15 -2.91 -9.67 13.96
CA ASP A 15 -2.55 -9.05 12.69
C ASP A 15 -1.31 -8.17 12.83
N VAL A 16 -1.29 -7.35 13.88
CA VAL A 16 -0.16 -6.47 14.17
C VAL A 16 1.09 -7.29 14.46
N LEU A 17 0.97 -8.34 15.29
CA LEU A 17 2.07 -9.25 15.59
C LEU A 17 2.57 -9.97 14.33
N SER A 18 1.66 -10.42 13.47
CA SER A 18 2.00 -11.08 12.20
C SER A 18 2.76 -10.12 11.28
N ALA A 19 2.31 -8.88 11.14
CA ALA A 19 2.97 -7.86 10.33
C ALA A 19 4.39 -7.56 10.82
N VAL A 20 4.58 -7.46 12.15
CA VAL A 20 5.92 -7.26 12.75
C VAL A 20 6.84 -8.45 12.45
N LYS A 21 6.35 -9.68 12.60
CA LYS A 21 7.13 -10.89 12.29
C LYS A 21 7.55 -10.95 10.82
N HIS A 22 6.68 -10.58 9.90
CA HIS A 22 7.03 -10.50 8.48
C HIS A 22 8.05 -9.39 8.23
N ALA A 23 7.86 -8.20 8.80
CA ALA A 23 8.82 -7.11 8.68
C ALA A 23 10.22 -7.47 9.17
N ARG A 24 10.34 -8.30 10.23
CA ARG A 24 11.65 -8.79 10.73
C ARG A 24 12.35 -9.71 9.76
N LYS A 25 11.63 -10.57 9.05
CA LYS A 25 12.24 -11.49 8.07
C LYS A 25 12.93 -10.74 6.93
N GLU A 26 12.39 -9.59 6.53
CA GLU A 26 12.88 -8.81 5.38
C GLU A 26 13.64 -7.54 5.76
N HIS A 27 13.94 -7.38 7.03
CA HIS A 27 14.41 -6.11 7.58
C HIS A 27 15.70 -5.55 6.95
N PHE A 28 16.53 -6.36 6.37
CA PHE A 28 17.95 -6.02 6.15
C PHE A 28 18.29 -5.44 4.78
N GLU A 29 17.33 -5.18 3.88
CA GLU A 29 17.62 -4.78 2.50
C GLU A 29 16.99 -3.45 2.02
N ASP A 30 16.70 -2.47 2.89
CA ASP A 30 16.30 -1.15 2.39
C ASP A 30 17.51 -0.31 1.92
N ASN A 31 18.21 -0.85 0.91
CA ASN A 31 19.37 -0.20 0.29
C ASN A 31 19.01 1.03 -0.56
N LEU A 32 17.74 1.35 -0.73
CA LEU A 32 17.27 2.41 -1.63
C LEU A 32 17.18 3.80 -0.99
N ARG A 33 17.19 3.87 0.35
CA ARG A 33 17.11 5.13 1.08
C ARG A 33 17.92 5.00 2.37
N ASN A 34 18.76 5.98 2.64
CA ASN A 34 19.45 6.10 3.94
C ASN A 34 18.44 6.57 5.00
N ARG A 35 17.50 5.69 5.40
CA ARG A 35 16.48 5.97 6.42
C ARG A 35 16.95 5.49 7.77
N ASN A 36 16.44 6.13 8.83
CA ASN A 36 16.51 5.56 10.16
C ASN A 36 15.88 4.16 10.18
N GLU A 37 16.48 3.25 10.94
CA GLU A 37 16.08 1.84 11.00
C GLU A 37 14.63 1.65 11.42
N PHE A 38 14.16 2.37 12.45
CA PHE A 38 12.78 2.30 12.91
C PHE A 38 11.79 2.84 11.87
N VAL A 39 12.16 3.90 11.15
CA VAL A 39 11.32 4.43 10.03
C VAL A 39 11.22 3.41 8.89
N ALA A 40 12.31 2.72 8.57
CA ALA A 40 12.32 1.69 7.54
C ALA A 40 11.48 0.48 7.97
N PHE A 41 11.67 0.01 9.20
CA PHE A 41 10.93 -1.10 9.77
C PHE A 41 9.43 -0.81 9.87
N ASP A 42 9.05 0.36 10.40
CA ASP A 42 7.66 0.82 10.47
C ASP A 42 6.99 0.85 9.09
N SER A 43 7.70 1.35 8.08
CA SER A 43 7.18 1.37 6.72
C SER A 43 6.87 -0.03 6.19
N LYS A 44 7.70 -1.03 6.51
CA LYS A 44 7.47 -2.44 6.16
C LYS A 44 6.31 -3.02 6.96
N ALA A 45 6.31 -2.85 8.28
CA ALA A 45 5.23 -3.36 9.13
C ALA A 45 3.86 -2.84 8.71
N ARG A 46 3.75 -1.54 8.37
CA ARG A 46 2.52 -0.96 7.83
C ARG A 46 2.17 -1.48 6.44
N GLY A 47 3.16 -1.83 5.62
CA GLY A 47 2.95 -2.53 4.34
C GLY A 47 2.23 -3.85 4.58
N TYR A 48 2.82 -4.71 5.42
CA TYR A 48 2.24 -6.02 5.76
C TYR A 48 0.87 -5.93 6.44
N LEU A 49 0.63 -4.94 7.30
CA LEU A 49 -0.71 -4.69 7.86
C LEU A 49 -1.74 -4.45 6.75
N GLY A 50 -1.39 -3.66 5.75
CA GLY A 50 -2.26 -3.41 4.59
C GLY A 50 -2.55 -4.69 3.80
N GLU A 51 -1.54 -5.52 3.58
CA GLU A 51 -1.69 -6.79 2.88
C GLU A 51 -2.51 -7.80 3.70
N ILE A 52 -2.29 -7.90 5.01
CA ILE A 52 -3.10 -8.73 5.91
C ILE A 52 -4.58 -8.31 5.87
N TYR A 53 -4.85 -7.00 5.86
CA TYR A 53 -6.22 -6.49 5.71
C TYR A 53 -6.85 -6.93 4.39
N LEU A 54 -6.14 -6.78 3.26
CA LEU A 54 -6.66 -7.19 1.95
C LEU A 54 -6.85 -8.71 1.86
N LYS A 55 -5.92 -9.50 2.42
CA LYS A 55 -6.06 -10.96 2.50
C LYS A 55 -7.39 -11.32 3.19
N LYS A 56 -7.64 -10.77 4.37
CA LYS A 56 -8.88 -11.01 5.11
C LYS A 56 -10.12 -10.55 4.34
N LEU A 57 -10.02 -9.41 3.64
CA LEU A 57 -11.10 -8.91 2.81
C LEU A 57 -11.42 -9.88 1.66
N PHE A 58 -10.40 -10.44 1.02
CA PHE A 58 -10.57 -11.42 -0.06
C PHE A 58 -11.14 -12.74 0.47
N GLU A 59 -10.56 -13.30 1.52
CA GLU A 59 -11.00 -14.54 2.16
C GLU A 59 -12.46 -14.45 2.67
N SER A 60 -12.82 -13.33 3.32
CA SER A 60 -14.19 -13.12 3.81
C SER A 60 -15.23 -12.94 2.71
N ASN A 61 -14.80 -12.78 1.47
CA ASN A 61 -15.64 -12.66 0.29
C ASN A 61 -15.46 -13.82 -0.70
N ASP A 62 -14.90 -14.96 -0.26
CA ASP A 62 -14.70 -16.16 -1.07
C ASP A 62 -13.88 -15.93 -2.36
N ILE A 63 -12.92 -15.00 -2.33
CA ILE A 63 -11.98 -14.79 -3.41
C ILE A 63 -10.79 -15.74 -3.23
N GLU A 64 -10.54 -16.59 -4.23
CA GLU A 64 -9.41 -17.52 -4.21
C GLU A 64 -8.09 -16.78 -4.38
N ILE A 65 -7.22 -16.84 -3.36
CA ILE A 65 -5.88 -16.29 -3.40
C ILE A 65 -4.92 -17.38 -3.85
N LEU A 66 -4.29 -17.20 -5.01
CA LEU A 66 -3.33 -18.14 -5.58
C LEU A 66 -1.92 -17.97 -5.02
N LYS A 67 -1.53 -16.71 -4.76
CA LYS A 67 -0.21 -16.34 -4.22
C LYS A 67 -0.30 -15.07 -3.41
N ILE A 68 0.50 -15.01 -2.35
CA ILE A 68 0.75 -13.81 -1.54
C ILE A 68 2.27 -13.63 -1.46
N ASP A 69 2.77 -12.43 -1.66
CA ASP A 69 4.20 -12.14 -1.73
C ASP A 69 4.94 -12.58 -0.45
N TYR A 70 4.46 -12.18 0.71
CA TYR A 70 5.09 -12.48 2.00
C TYR A 70 5.04 -13.96 2.43
N GLU A 71 4.34 -14.83 1.70
CA GLU A 71 4.28 -16.28 1.94
C GLU A 71 5.26 -17.05 1.04
N ILE A 72 5.97 -16.39 0.11
CA ILE A 72 6.83 -17.03 -0.88
C ILE A 72 8.24 -16.45 -0.77
N ASP A 73 9.19 -17.24 -0.30
CA ASP A 73 10.60 -16.84 -0.25
C ASP A 73 11.15 -16.54 -1.65
N GLY A 74 11.81 -15.38 -1.81
CA GLY A 74 12.51 -15.02 -3.04
C GLY A 74 11.63 -14.47 -4.16
N PHE A 75 10.43 -13.98 -3.84
CA PHE A 75 9.55 -13.36 -4.82
C PHE A 75 10.01 -11.92 -5.14
N GLU A 76 10.71 -11.75 -6.25
CA GLU A 76 11.28 -10.46 -6.68
C GLU A 76 10.26 -9.50 -7.34
N THR A 77 8.97 -9.73 -7.22
CA THR A 77 7.98 -8.92 -7.94
C THR A 77 7.27 -7.96 -7.01
N ASP A 78 6.94 -6.79 -7.54
CA ASP A 78 6.05 -5.81 -6.89
C ASP A 78 4.56 -6.23 -6.96
N ILE A 79 4.27 -7.54 -7.00
CA ILE A 79 2.92 -8.10 -7.00
C ILE A 79 2.68 -8.63 -5.60
N ASP A 80 1.78 -8.00 -4.87
CA ASP A 80 1.48 -8.41 -3.49
C ASP A 80 0.51 -9.59 -3.45
N PHE A 81 -0.42 -9.69 -4.43
CA PHE A 81 -1.34 -10.81 -4.56
C PHE A 81 -1.51 -11.28 -6.00
N VAL A 82 -1.70 -12.58 -6.16
CA VAL A 82 -2.30 -13.16 -7.36
C VAL A 82 -3.58 -13.86 -6.91
N ILE A 83 -4.71 -13.40 -7.43
CA ILE A 83 -6.04 -13.97 -7.13
C ILE A 83 -6.64 -14.57 -8.39
N LYS A 84 -7.70 -15.36 -8.22
CA LYS A 84 -8.46 -15.94 -9.31
C LYS A 84 -9.83 -15.27 -9.40
N ASN A 85 -10.19 -14.78 -10.59
CA ASN A 85 -11.55 -14.27 -10.85
C ASN A 85 -12.54 -15.40 -11.21
N LYS A 86 -13.79 -15.08 -11.43
CA LYS A 86 -14.83 -16.08 -11.79
C LYS A 86 -14.56 -16.78 -13.12
N ASP A 87 -13.90 -16.13 -14.06
CA ASP A 87 -13.56 -16.70 -15.37
C ASP A 87 -12.32 -17.58 -15.33
N ASN A 88 -11.81 -17.89 -14.11
CA ASN A 88 -10.56 -18.60 -13.84
C ASN A 88 -9.31 -17.88 -14.34
N GLU A 89 -9.37 -16.59 -14.57
CA GLU A 89 -8.19 -15.78 -14.92
C GLU A 89 -7.46 -15.34 -13.66
N SER A 90 -6.13 -15.26 -13.75
CA SER A 90 -5.29 -14.77 -12.68
C SER A 90 -5.16 -13.25 -12.76
N LEU A 91 -5.55 -12.55 -11.71
CA LEU A 91 -5.38 -11.10 -11.56
C LEU A 91 -4.24 -10.79 -10.59
N LYS A 92 -3.35 -9.90 -11.02
CA LYS A 92 -2.21 -9.40 -10.23
C LYS A 92 -2.59 -8.11 -9.53
N ILE A 93 -2.44 -8.07 -8.22
CA ILE A 93 -2.80 -6.93 -7.38
C ILE A 93 -1.55 -6.37 -6.71
N GLU A 94 -1.37 -5.06 -6.79
CA GLU A 94 -0.38 -4.29 -6.03
C GLU A 94 -1.09 -3.44 -4.98
N CYS A 95 -0.63 -3.54 -3.72
CA CYS A 95 -1.09 -2.75 -2.60
C CYS A 95 -0.01 -1.72 -2.21
N LYS A 96 -0.38 -0.46 -2.14
CA LYS A 96 0.53 0.58 -1.63
C LYS A 96 -0.05 1.26 -0.41
N THR A 97 0.75 1.32 0.65
CA THR A 97 0.42 2.03 1.87
C THR A 97 1.11 3.40 1.91
N SER A 98 0.48 4.35 2.57
CA SER A 98 0.98 5.71 2.70
C SER A 98 0.62 6.31 4.04
N LEU A 99 1.46 7.23 4.50
CA LEU A 99 1.13 8.23 5.52
C LEU A 99 0.64 9.50 4.84
N ILE A 100 -0.08 10.33 5.58
CA ILE A 100 -0.53 11.65 5.12
C ILE A 100 0.68 12.54 4.84
N PRO A 101 0.82 13.09 3.62
CA PRO A 101 1.85 14.08 3.35
C PRO A 101 1.60 15.37 4.16
N ASP A 102 2.64 15.88 4.81
CA ASP A 102 2.54 17.03 5.71
C ASP A 102 1.95 18.29 5.08
N VAL A 103 2.17 18.46 3.78
CA VAL A 103 1.62 19.58 3.00
C VAL A 103 0.09 19.57 2.94
N TYR A 104 -0.54 18.42 3.11
CA TYR A 104 -2.01 18.30 3.04
C TYR A 104 -2.69 18.26 4.40
N LYS A 105 -1.96 17.97 5.48
CA LYS A 105 -2.42 18.04 6.87
C LYS A 105 -3.51 17.03 7.29
N THR A 106 -4.36 16.59 6.38
CA THR A 106 -5.49 15.68 6.67
C THR A 106 -5.61 14.61 5.59
N LEU A 107 -6.24 13.49 5.96
CA LEU A 107 -6.55 12.42 5.02
C LEU A 107 -7.49 12.91 3.90
N GLU A 108 -8.51 13.71 4.22
CA GLU A 108 -9.42 14.28 3.24
C GLU A 108 -8.70 15.13 2.19
N ASN A 109 -7.81 16.03 2.63
CA ASN A 109 -7.00 16.82 1.71
C ASN A 109 -6.07 15.96 0.85
N SER A 110 -5.53 14.88 1.43
CA SER A 110 -4.70 13.94 0.68
C SER A 110 -5.49 13.23 -0.41
N ILE A 111 -6.70 12.79 -0.11
CA ILE A 111 -7.61 12.19 -1.10
C ILE A 111 -7.91 13.15 -2.24
N ASN A 112 -8.14 14.41 -1.92
CA ASN A 112 -8.46 15.43 -2.92
C ASN A 112 -7.28 15.83 -3.82
N LYS A 113 -6.03 15.55 -3.43
CA LYS A 113 -4.83 16.11 -4.10
C LYS A 113 -3.76 15.09 -4.46
N CYS A 114 -3.80 13.88 -3.90
CA CYS A 114 -2.82 12.84 -4.19
C CYS A 114 -3.25 11.95 -5.36
N ASP A 115 -2.26 11.25 -5.88
CA ASP A 115 -2.42 10.15 -6.82
C ASP A 115 -2.30 8.81 -6.11
N ILE A 116 -2.89 7.75 -6.66
CA ILE A 116 -2.50 6.37 -6.36
C ILE A 116 -1.02 6.22 -6.70
N LYS A 117 -0.27 5.55 -5.84
CA LYS A 117 1.18 5.36 -6.03
C LYS A 117 1.48 4.21 -6.97
N ILE A 118 1.38 4.45 -8.26
CA ILE A 118 1.67 3.47 -9.30
C ILE A 118 3.06 3.75 -9.86
N ILE A 119 4.04 2.89 -9.55
CA ILE A 119 5.42 3.04 -10.03
C ILE A 119 5.48 2.69 -11.51
N ARG A 120 6.06 3.60 -12.31
CA ARG A 120 6.39 3.29 -13.70
C ARG A 120 7.60 2.36 -13.73
N ARG A 121 7.41 1.14 -14.20
CA ARG A 121 8.47 0.11 -14.29
C ARG A 121 9.05 -0.02 -15.67
N GLU A 122 8.27 0.22 -16.71
CA GLU A 122 8.69 0.07 -18.09
C GLU A 122 8.74 1.39 -18.85
N LYS A 123 9.51 1.41 -19.98
CA LYS A 123 9.60 2.59 -20.84
C LYS A 123 8.24 2.98 -21.42
N HIS A 124 7.37 2.00 -21.65
CA HIS A 124 6.05 2.19 -22.22
C HIS A 124 5.00 1.96 -21.12
N TYR A 125 4.24 3.01 -20.76
CA TYR A 125 3.13 2.94 -19.78
C TYR A 125 1.94 2.08 -20.28
N THR A 126 1.92 1.69 -21.56
CA THR A 126 0.91 0.78 -22.14
C THR A 126 1.09 -0.67 -21.68
N SER A 127 2.21 -1.03 -21.09
CA SER A 127 2.49 -2.37 -20.57
C SER A 127 2.54 -2.37 -19.03
N ILE A 128 1.43 -1.99 -18.40
CA ILE A 128 1.30 -2.07 -16.94
C ILE A 128 1.17 -3.55 -16.57
N PRO A 129 2.11 -4.13 -15.79
CA PRO A 129 2.12 -5.55 -15.48
C PRO A 129 1.11 -5.95 -14.40
N ILE A 130 0.56 -4.98 -13.68
CA ILE A 130 -0.38 -5.14 -12.58
C ILE A 130 -1.79 -4.89 -13.09
N ASP A 131 -2.74 -5.75 -12.70
CA ASP A 131 -4.12 -5.66 -13.16
C ASP A 131 -4.97 -4.74 -12.26
N VAL A 132 -4.66 -4.71 -10.96
CA VAL A 132 -5.35 -3.87 -9.98
C VAL A 132 -4.36 -3.20 -9.05
N HIS A 133 -4.46 -1.89 -8.87
CA HIS A 133 -3.70 -1.12 -7.89
C HIS A 133 -4.61 -0.66 -6.75
N VAL A 134 -4.21 -0.96 -5.53
CA VAL A 134 -4.91 -0.59 -4.29
C VAL A 134 -4.09 0.44 -3.52
N GLN A 135 -4.73 1.48 -3.01
CA GLN A 135 -4.11 2.50 -2.17
C GLN A 135 -4.74 2.52 -0.78
N LEU A 136 -3.90 2.29 0.22
CA LEU A 136 -4.24 2.41 1.63
C LEU A 136 -3.53 3.62 2.24
N TYR A 137 -4.15 4.23 3.24
CA TYR A 137 -3.54 5.31 4.02
C TYR A 137 -3.63 5.00 5.51
N TYR A 138 -2.60 5.42 6.22
CA TYR A 138 -2.63 5.52 7.68
C TYR A 138 -2.77 6.99 8.07
N ASP A 139 -3.69 7.28 9.01
CA ASP A 139 -4.06 8.65 9.40
C ASP A 139 -3.05 9.26 10.39
N GLU A 140 -1.84 9.41 9.91
CA GLU A 140 -0.73 10.04 10.65
C GLU A 140 0.14 10.86 9.70
N LEU A 141 0.62 12.02 10.14
CA LEU A 141 1.50 12.88 9.36
C LEU A 141 2.88 12.25 9.22
N ARG A 142 3.40 12.24 7.99
CA ARG A 142 4.66 11.56 7.69
C ARG A 142 5.83 12.09 8.51
N ASN A 143 6.05 13.41 8.51
CA ASN A 143 7.22 13.97 9.18
C ASN A 143 7.12 13.85 10.70
N GLU A 144 5.92 13.92 11.27
CA GLU A 144 5.71 13.71 12.70
C GLU A 144 6.07 12.29 13.09
N ARG A 145 5.55 11.28 12.34
CA ARG A 145 5.89 9.89 12.57
C ARG A 145 7.37 9.60 12.36
N ASP A 146 7.92 10.02 11.22
CA ASP A 146 9.34 9.79 10.89
C ASP A 146 10.25 10.45 11.94
N SER A 147 9.91 11.65 12.45
CA SER A 147 10.68 12.33 13.50
C SER A 147 10.62 11.60 14.83
N ARG A 148 9.41 11.16 15.24
CA ARG A 148 9.21 10.37 16.47
C ARG A 148 10.01 9.08 16.42
N LEU A 149 9.90 8.32 15.35
CA LEU A 149 10.61 7.05 15.16
C LEU A 149 12.12 7.24 15.10
N SER A 150 12.59 8.32 14.47
CA SER A 150 14.04 8.63 14.39
C SER A 150 14.64 9.04 15.74
N SER A 151 13.84 9.38 16.73
CA SER A 151 14.30 9.71 18.09
C SER A 151 14.45 8.50 19.01
N ILE A 152 14.03 7.31 18.57
CA ILE A 152 14.13 6.07 19.35
C ILE A 152 15.61 5.67 19.45
N ILE A 153 16.03 5.32 20.66
CA ILE A 153 17.43 4.92 20.96
C ILE A 153 17.55 3.42 20.81
N GLY A 154 18.67 2.95 20.24
CA GLY A 154 18.94 1.53 20.03
C GLY A 154 18.67 1.08 18.60
N ALA A 155 18.69 -0.22 18.40
CA ALA A 155 18.37 -0.87 17.13
C ALA A 155 17.04 -1.64 17.22
N VAL A 156 16.40 -1.91 16.10
CA VAL A 156 15.16 -2.74 16.06
C VAL A 156 15.40 -4.14 16.67
N SER A 157 16.63 -4.66 16.54
CA SER A 157 17.01 -5.94 17.12
C SER A 157 17.05 -5.97 18.64
N ASP A 158 17.14 -4.80 19.30
CA ASP A 158 17.18 -4.71 20.77
C ASP A 158 15.80 -4.90 21.41
N TYR A 159 14.74 -4.91 20.62
CA TYR A 159 13.35 -5.02 21.04
C TYR A 159 12.75 -6.36 20.61
N ASN A 160 11.97 -7.00 21.47
CA ASN A 160 11.13 -8.13 21.07
C ASN A 160 9.91 -7.66 20.26
N ASP A 161 9.07 -8.59 19.80
CA ASP A 161 7.94 -8.25 18.91
C ASP A 161 6.87 -7.40 19.61
N GLU A 162 6.59 -7.64 20.90
CA GLU A 162 5.61 -6.87 21.67
C GLU A 162 6.15 -5.46 21.95
N GLU A 163 7.41 -5.37 22.36
CA GLU A 163 8.06 -4.08 22.62
C GLU A 163 8.14 -3.22 21.35
N ILE A 164 8.42 -3.81 20.19
CA ILE A 164 8.47 -3.05 18.93
C ILE A 164 7.07 -2.58 18.50
N ILE A 165 6.02 -3.36 18.74
CA ILE A 165 4.62 -2.94 18.50
C ILE A 165 4.29 -1.71 19.33
N ASP A 166 4.66 -1.70 20.61
CA ASP A 166 4.42 -0.57 21.52
C ASP A 166 5.23 0.67 21.11
N VAL A 167 6.52 0.48 20.80
CA VAL A 167 7.43 1.56 20.39
C VAL A 167 6.99 2.22 19.10
N LEU A 168 6.51 1.43 18.14
CA LEU A 168 5.97 1.92 16.86
C LEU A 168 4.51 2.38 16.98
N GLU A 169 3.83 2.11 18.10
CA GLU A 169 2.40 2.39 18.30
C GLU A 169 1.50 1.83 17.18
N LEU A 170 1.82 0.61 16.71
CA LEU A 170 1.11 0.01 15.58
C LEU A 170 -0.35 -0.35 15.88
N GLU A 171 -0.69 -0.63 17.15
CA GLU A 171 -2.08 -0.89 17.56
C GLU A 171 -2.93 0.37 17.60
N LYS A 172 -2.31 1.56 17.63
CA LYS A 172 -3.03 2.84 17.78
C LYS A 172 -3.24 3.56 16.45
N ILE A 173 -2.60 3.09 15.38
CA ILE A 173 -2.66 3.78 14.09
C ILE A 173 -3.95 3.43 13.35
N ASP A 174 -4.74 4.44 13.02
CA ASP A 174 -5.91 4.28 12.17
C ASP A 174 -5.50 4.10 10.71
N GLY A 175 -6.00 3.04 10.09
CA GLY A 175 -5.77 2.74 8.69
C GLY A 175 -7.05 2.81 7.87
N TYR A 176 -6.94 3.20 6.60
CA TYR A 176 -8.06 3.35 5.68
C TYR A 176 -7.76 2.76 4.31
N PHE A 177 -8.66 1.95 3.82
CA PHE A 177 -8.71 1.60 2.40
C PHE A 177 -9.33 2.79 1.68
N VAL A 178 -8.54 3.43 0.84
CA VAL A 178 -8.92 4.71 0.24
C VAL A 178 -9.48 4.53 -1.17
N ALA A 179 -8.73 3.86 -2.04
CA ALA A 179 -9.10 3.76 -3.44
C ALA A 179 -8.44 2.57 -4.12
N TRP A 180 -8.96 2.20 -5.28
CA TRP A 180 -8.34 1.25 -6.20
C TRP A 180 -8.61 1.64 -7.65
N ILE A 181 -7.82 1.09 -8.57
CA ILE A 181 -8.05 1.25 -10.01
C ILE A 181 -7.58 0.00 -10.74
N ASP A 182 -8.35 -0.44 -11.74
CA ASP A 182 -7.92 -1.48 -12.65
C ASP A 182 -7.07 -0.92 -13.79
N LYS A 183 -6.33 -1.81 -14.44
CA LYS A 183 -5.40 -1.50 -15.54
C LYS A 183 -6.10 -0.82 -16.72
N ASN A 184 -7.30 -1.25 -17.09
CA ASN A 184 -8.00 -0.71 -18.25
C ASN A 184 -8.46 0.72 -17.99
N SER A 185 -9.10 0.97 -16.84
CA SER A 185 -9.51 2.31 -16.41
C SER A 185 -8.33 3.27 -16.28
N LEU A 186 -7.19 2.77 -15.76
CA LEU A 186 -5.96 3.56 -15.69
C LEU A 186 -5.43 3.92 -17.08
N ASN A 187 -5.39 2.97 -18.02
CA ASN A 187 -4.94 3.21 -19.38
C ASN A 187 -5.84 4.22 -20.09
N GLU A 188 -7.17 4.05 -20.01
CA GLU A 188 -8.14 4.99 -20.58
C GLU A 188 -7.96 6.42 -20.05
N TYR A 189 -7.66 6.55 -18.75
CA TYR A 189 -7.39 7.85 -18.16
C TYR A 189 -6.07 8.45 -18.68
N LEU A 190 -5.00 7.65 -18.72
CA LEU A 190 -3.69 8.11 -19.20
C LEU A 190 -3.72 8.51 -20.68
N GLU A 191 -4.50 7.82 -21.51
CA GLU A 191 -4.63 8.16 -22.93
C GLU A 191 -5.27 9.53 -23.16
N LYS A 192 -6.18 9.96 -22.27
CA LYS A 192 -6.81 11.30 -22.31
C LYS A 192 -5.85 12.42 -21.92
N LEU A 193 -4.71 12.10 -21.30
CA LEU A 193 -3.74 13.09 -20.86
C LEU A 193 -2.67 13.34 -21.94
N PRO A 194 -2.18 14.58 -22.07
CA PRO A 194 -0.96 14.85 -22.82
C PRO A 194 0.21 14.04 -22.29
N MET A 195 1.10 13.57 -23.16
CA MET A 195 2.19 12.65 -22.80
C MET A 195 3.05 13.18 -21.63
N TYR A 196 3.34 14.47 -21.61
CA TYR A 196 4.17 15.10 -20.55
C TYR A 196 3.49 15.16 -19.17
N SER A 197 2.18 15.04 -19.11
CA SER A 197 1.40 15.07 -17.85
C SER A 197 1.02 13.68 -17.30
N ARG A 198 1.40 12.61 -17.99
CA ARG A 198 1.10 11.22 -17.59
C ARG A 198 1.98 10.71 -16.46
N LEU A 199 3.05 11.42 -16.13
CA LEU A 199 4.04 11.02 -15.15
C LEU A 199 4.32 12.16 -14.16
N TRP A 200 4.63 11.76 -12.94
CA TRP A 200 5.23 12.65 -11.94
C TRP A 200 6.44 11.95 -11.30
N LYS A 201 7.32 12.71 -10.65
CA LYS A 201 8.55 12.20 -10.07
C LYS A 201 8.58 12.45 -8.57
N PHE A 202 9.10 11.47 -7.85
CA PHE A 202 9.46 11.61 -6.44
C PHE A 202 10.81 10.90 -6.20
N GLY A 203 11.83 11.68 -5.86
CA GLY A 203 13.20 11.18 -5.84
C GLY A 203 13.61 10.63 -7.20
N PHE A 204 14.14 9.43 -7.22
CA PHE A 204 14.58 8.74 -8.46
C PHE A 204 13.46 7.97 -9.17
N ARG A 205 12.28 7.89 -8.58
CA ARG A 205 11.17 7.10 -9.12
C ARG A 205 10.21 7.96 -9.93
N SER A 206 9.72 7.39 -11.02
CA SER A 206 8.62 7.95 -11.81
C SER A 206 7.33 7.19 -11.49
N PHE A 207 6.23 7.92 -11.36
CA PHE A 207 4.91 7.38 -11.08
C PHE A 207 3.95 7.75 -12.20
N LEU A 208 3.00 6.88 -12.47
CA LEU A 208 1.88 7.18 -13.36
C LEU A 208 0.92 8.16 -12.68
N LYS A 209 0.37 9.08 -13.47
CA LYS A 209 -0.64 10.03 -13.00
C LYS A 209 -1.97 9.30 -12.82
N CYS A 210 -2.46 9.25 -11.59
CA CYS A 210 -3.73 8.60 -11.24
C CYS A 210 -4.35 9.28 -10.00
N PRO A 211 -5.02 10.44 -10.15
CA PRO A 211 -5.65 11.10 -9.01
C PRO A 211 -6.61 10.16 -8.25
N LEU A 212 -6.54 10.20 -6.92
CA LEU A 212 -7.43 9.39 -6.09
C LEU A 212 -8.92 9.68 -6.38
N LEU A 213 -9.26 10.92 -6.72
CA LEU A 213 -10.64 11.33 -7.03
C LEU A 213 -11.25 10.62 -8.25
N ILE A 214 -10.43 10.20 -9.22
CA ILE A 214 -10.93 9.49 -10.41
C ILE A 214 -10.94 7.98 -10.23
N SER A 215 -10.34 7.49 -9.16
CA SER A 215 -10.25 6.07 -8.85
C SER A 215 -11.59 5.54 -8.30
N MET A 216 -11.70 4.24 -8.14
CA MET A 216 -12.90 3.55 -7.68
C MET A 216 -12.97 3.51 -6.16
N ALA A 217 -14.18 3.43 -5.62
CA ALA A 217 -14.42 3.33 -4.19
C ALA A 217 -14.08 1.92 -3.66
N PRO A 218 -13.63 1.79 -2.41
CA PRO A 218 -13.36 0.48 -1.78
C PRO A 218 -14.51 -0.53 -1.86
N SER A 219 -15.77 -0.04 -1.82
CA SER A 219 -16.97 -0.87 -1.89
C SER A 219 -17.06 -1.69 -3.17
N ASP A 220 -16.50 -1.18 -4.26
CA ASP A 220 -16.71 -1.73 -5.60
C ASP A 220 -15.65 -2.79 -5.96
N LEU A 221 -14.56 -2.90 -5.15
CA LEU A 221 -13.46 -3.81 -5.44
C LEU A 221 -13.92 -5.27 -5.50
N ILE A 222 -14.67 -5.72 -4.51
CA ILE A 222 -15.08 -7.13 -4.42
C ILE A 222 -15.98 -7.51 -5.58
N ASP A 223 -16.91 -6.64 -5.95
CA ASP A 223 -17.79 -6.87 -7.10
C ASP A 223 -17.02 -6.92 -8.41
N PHE A 224 -15.96 -6.09 -8.54
CA PHE A 224 -15.06 -6.14 -9.69
C PHE A 224 -14.29 -7.46 -9.75
N LEU A 225 -13.68 -7.89 -8.63
CA LEU A 225 -12.89 -9.12 -8.57
C LEU A 225 -13.73 -10.39 -8.77
N LYS A 226 -15.04 -10.30 -8.53
CA LYS A 226 -16.00 -11.39 -8.76
C LYS A 226 -16.61 -11.40 -10.17
N ARG A 227 -16.26 -10.49 -11.03
CA ARG A 227 -16.63 -10.50 -12.46
C ARG A 227 -15.67 -11.34 -13.25
#